data_f2c3b398dcfcfe4ab11903eeefbe89e6
#
_entry.id   f2c3b398dcfcfe4ab11903eeefbe89e6
#
_cell.length_a   1.000
_cell.length_b   1.000
_cell.length_c   1.000
_cell.angle_alpha   90.00
_cell.angle_beta   90.00
_cell.angle_gamma   90.00
#
_symmetry.space_group_name_H-M   'P 1'
#
loop_
_entity.id
_entity.type
_entity.pdbx_description
1 polymer ?
#
loop_
_entity_poly.entity_id
_entity_poly.type
_entity_poly.pdbx_seq_one_letter_code
_entity_poly.pdbx_strand_id
1 'polypeptide(L)'
;MLCYGQYPTRRRCGILKAAVLASGRGSNLQALLDECSKGCLPIEIVGVGSDQLGTSALKRAQAAGIPTRVFQVSDYPHRQAQEEDILIWMRENRVELLLLAGYMKVLGPAFIRQANFPVLNIHPSLLPAFPGLQAQRQALEYGVKVSGCTVHLVDEGLDSGPIILQEAVLVLPEDTEESLAQRILEVEHRLYPEAVRMMVLGKFKRTGRSVQILQQEVV
;
A
#
# COMPACT_ATOMS: atom_id res chain seq x y z
N MET A 1 -13.13 -20.53 11.66
CA MET A 1 -12.42 -20.90 10.42
C MET A 1 -13.02 -20.03 9.31
N LEU A 2 -12.54 -18.79 9.20
CA LEU A 2 -13.06 -17.80 8.26
C LEU A 2 -12.36 -18.00 6.93
N CYS A 3 -13.13 -18.40 5.93
CA CYS A 3 -12.68 -18.53 4.56
C CYS A 3 -12.42 -17.11 4.01
N TYR A 4 -11.17 -16.66 4.05
CA TYR A 4 -10.73 -15.56 3.19
C TYR A 4 -10.88 -16.05 1.74
N GLY A 5 -11.95 -15.55 1.09
CA GLY A 5 -12.29 -15.89 -0.26
C GLY A 5 -11.09 -15.71 -1.18
N GLN A 6 -10.90 -16.66 -2.07
CA GLN A 6 -10.00 -16.56 -3.18
C GLN A 6 -10.32 -15.26 -3.93
N TYR A 7 -9.41 -14.29 -3.89
CA TYR A 7 -9.51 -13.15 -4.80
C TYR A 7 -9.56 -13.71 -6.21
N PRO A 8 -10.56 -13.34 -7.02
CA PRO A 8 -10.74 -13.95 -8.33
C PRO A 8 -9.52 -13.65 -9.21
N THR A 9 -8.70 -14.67 -9.45
CA THR A 9 -7.60 -14.67 -10.43
C THR A 9 -8.15 -14.74 -11.86
N ARG A 10 -9.37 -14.21 -12.10
CA ARG A 10 -9.92 -14.14 -13.44
C ARG A 10 -9.20 -13.05 -14.22
N ARG A 11 -8.47 -13.45 -15.24
CA ARG A 11 -8.03 -12.62 -16.36
C ARG A 11 -9.23 -11.80 -16.85
N ARG A 12 -9.44 -10.62 -16.29
CA ARG A 12 -10.25 -9.60 -16.91
C ARG A 12 -9.35 -8.86 -17.88
N CYS A 13 -9.71 -8.82 -19.13
CA CYS A 13 -9.09 -8.00 -20.17
C CYS A 13 -9.49 -6.51 -19.94
N GLY A 14 -9.26 -5.97 -18.74
CA GLY A 14 -9.66 -4.62 -18.35
C GLY A 14 -8.66 -4.01 -17.35
N ILE A 15 -8.54 -2.70 -17.39
CA ILE A 15 -7.77 -1.89 -16.46
C ILE A 15 -8.48 -1.94 -15.10
N LEU A 16 -7.77 -2.35 -14.04
CA LEU A 16 -8.33 -2.49 -12.69
C LEU A 16 -8.42 -1.12 -12.01
N LYS A 17 -9.57 -0.81 -11.39
CA LYS A 17 -9.79 0.45 -10.68
C LYS A 17 -9.19 0.41 -9.28
N ALA A 18 -8.23 1.28 -9.05
CA ALA A 18 -7.55 1.41 -7.75
C ALA A 18 -7.86 2.74 -7.07
N ALA A 19 -7.98 2.72 -5.74
CA ALA A 19 -7.91 3.93 -4.92
C ALA A 19 -6.61 3.93 -4.12
N VAL A 20 -6.13 5.13 -3.77
CA VAL A 20 -4.94 5.29 -2.92
C VAL A 20 -5.32 6.07 -1.68
N LEU A 21 -4.87 5.62 -0.49
CA LEU A 21 -4.91 6.40 0.74
C LEU A 21 -3.49 6.81 1.14
N ALA A 22 -3.31 8.09 1.49
CA ALA A 22 -2.02 8.66 1.87
C ALA A 22 -2.19 9.79 2.88
N SER A 23 -1.30 9.89 3.88
CA SER A 23 -1.37 10.92 4.94
C SER A 23 -0.34 12.05 4.80
N GLY A 24 0.57 12.01 3.82
CA GLY A 24 1.71 12.94 3.82
C GLY A 24 2.27 13.31 2.46
N ARG A 25 3.58 13.10 2.27
CA ARG A 25 4.36 13.52 1.08
C ARG A 25 3.88 12.94 -0.24
N GLY A 26 3.35 11.71 -0.22
CA GLY A 26 2.81 11.04 -1.41
C GLY A 26 3.87 10.63 -2.44
N SER A 27 5.10 10.35 -2.02
CA SER A 27 6.15 9.91 -2.95
C SER A 27 5.88 8.53 -3.54
N ASN A 28 5.38 7.59 -2.75
CA ASN A 28 4.91 6.30 -3.24
C ASN A 28 3.70 6.43 -4.18
N LEU A 29 2.79 7.37 -3.91
CA LEU A 29 1.72 7.71 -4.86
C LEU A 29 2.32 8.21 -6.18
N GLN A 30 3.33 9.09 -6.14
CA GLN A 30 3.98 9.58 -7.35
C GLN A 30 4.59 8.43 -8.18
N ALA A 31 5.28 7.51 -7.51
CA ALA A 31 5.85 6.34 -8.21
C ALA A 31 4.77 5.50 -8.91
N LEU A 32 3.61 5.30 -8.29
CA LEU A 32 2.47 4.63 -8.91
C LEU A 32 1.92 5.42 -10.11
N LEU A 33 1.77 6.75 -9.98
CA LEU A 33 1.30 7.62 -11.05
C LEU A 33 2.24 7.60 -12.27
N ASP A 34 3.55 7.64 -12.00
CA ASP A 34 4.57 7.60 -13.05
C ASP A 34 4.53 6.29 -13.85
N GLU A 35 4.36 5.16 -13.17
CA GLU A 35 4.26 3.85 -13.83
C GLU A 35 2.91 3.69 -14.58
N CYS A 36 1.82 4.26 -14.07
CA CYS A 36 0.55 4.33 -14.80
C CYS A 36 0.69 5.16 -16.08
N SER A 37 1.33 6.33 -16.02
CA SER A 37 1.52 7.22 -17.16
C SER A 37 2.39 6.62 -18.28
N LYS A 38 3.35 5.77 -17.91
CA LYS A 38 4.18 4.99 -18.85
C LYS A 38 3.44 3.79 -19.47
N GLY A 39 2.22 3.49 -19.01
CA GLY A 39 1.50 2.28 -19.41
C GLY A 39 2.08 0.97 -18.85
N CYS A 40 3.00 1.06 -17.88
CA CYS A 40 3.67 -0.10 -17.27
C CYS A 40 2.86 -0.74 -16.16
N LEU A 41 1.90 0.00 -15.56
CA LEU A 41 1.05 -0.46 -14.49
C LEU A 41 -0.43 -0.50 -14.95
N PRO A 42 -1.03 -1.69 -15.11
CA PRO A 42 -2.36 -1.84 -15.72
C PRO A 42 -3.50 -1.56 -14.69
N ILE A 43 -3.47 -0.39 -14.06
CA ILE A 43 -4.51 0.11 -13.15
C ILE A 43 -4.93 1.52 -13.58
N GLU A 44 -6.16 1.87 -13.23
CA GLU A 44 -6.69 3.23 -13.24
C GLU A 44 -6.82 3.72 -11.80
N ILE A 45 -6.09 4.75 -11.41
CA ILE A 45 -6.27 5.37 -10.08
C ILE A 45 -7.49 6.28 -10.16
N VAL A 46 -8.62 5.80 -9.65
CA VAL A 46 -9.92 6.50 -9.73
C VAL A 46 -10.11 7.55 -8.64
N GLY A 47 -9.25 7.54 -7.62
CA GLY A 47 -9.30 8.53 -6.55
C GLY A 47 -8.19 8.39 -5.54
N VAL A 48 -7.85 9.52 -4.90
CA VAL A 48 -6.87 9.58 -3.80
C VAL A 48 -7.52 10.19 -2.57
N GLY A 49 -7.50 9.44 -1.46
CA GLY A 49 -8.00 9.88 -0.17
C GLY A 49 -6.87 10.23 0.81
N SER A 50 -7.15 11.17 1.72
CA SER A 50 -6.24 11.51 2.82
C SER A 50 -7.01 11.77 4.11
N ASP A 51 -6.41 11.43 5.25
CA ASP A 51 -6.92 11.79 6.58
C ASP A 51 -6.55 13.23 7.00
N GLN A 52 -5.84 13.96 6.14
CA GLN A 52 -5.35 15.31 6.40
C GLN A 52 -5.56 16.24 5.19
N LEU A 53 -5.94 17.48 5.46
CA LEU A 53 -6.07 18.53 4.45
C LEU A 53 -4.69 18.96 3.92
N GLY A 54 -4.67 19.36 2.65
CA GLY A 54 -3.55 20.11 2.06
C GLY A 54 -2.26 19.30 1.90
N THR A 55 -2.31 17.96 2.05
CA THR A 55 -1.13 17.10 1.90
C THR A 55 -0.53 17.17 0.49
N SER A 56 0.76 16.92 0.39
CA SER A 56 1.42 16.84 -0.92
C SER A 56 0.88 15.68 -1.77
N ALA A 57 0.39 14.61 -1.14
CA ALA A 57 -0.27 13.50 -1.83
C ALA A 57 -1.51 13.99 -2.61
N LEU A 58 -2.39 14.78 -1.97
CA LEU A 58 -3.56 15.34 -2.63
C LEU A 58 -3.19 16.28 -3.78
N LYS A 59 -2.16 17.13 -3.58
CA LYS A 59 -1.67 18.03 -4.64
C LYS A 59 -1.13 17.26 -5.86
N ARG A 60 -0.43 16.16 -5.64
CA ARG A 60 0.05 15.27 -6.73
C ARG A 60 -1.11 14.64 -7.50
N ALA A 61 -2.12 14.14 -6.79
CA ALA A 61 -3.31 13.58 -7.41
C ALA A 61 -4.06 14.62 -8.25
N GLN A 62 -4.26 15.82 -7.72
CA GLN A 62 -4.89 16.94 -8.44
C GLN A 62 -4.11 17.35 -9.68
N ALA A 63 -2.78 17.42 -9.59
CA ALA A 63 -1.91 17.72 -10.73
C ALA A 63 -1.99 16.63 -11.82
N ALA A 64 -2.28 15.39 -11.45
CA ALA A 64 -2.52 14.28 -12.37
C ALA A 64 -3.99 14.18 -12.85
N GLY A 65 -4.86 15.13 -12.48
CA GLY A 65 -6.28 15.11 -12.85
C GLY A 65 -7.13 14.06 -12.12
N ILE A 66 -6.61 13.50 -11.02
CA ILE A 66 -7.29 12.45 -10.24
C ILE A 66 -8.16 13.08 -9.16
N PRO A 67 -9.43 12.65 -9.02
CA PRO A 67 -10.31 13.09 -7.93
C PRO A 67 -9.71 12.85 -6.55
N THR A 68 -9.88 13.82 -5.65
CA THR A 68 -9.37 13.71 -4.28
C THR A 68 -10.48 13.84 -3.27
N ARG A 69 -10.37 13.15 -2.14
CA ARG A 69 -11.27 13.29 -0.99
C ARG A 69 -10.48 13.34 0.31
N VAL A 70 -10.93 14.19 1.23
CA VAL A 70 -10.37 14.27 2.59
C VAL A 70 -11.34 13.62 3.56
N PHE A 71 -10.80 12.77 4.42
CA PHE A 71 -11.51 12.07 5.49
C PHE A 71 -10.88 12.50 6.82
N GLN A 72 -11.02 13.78 7.17
CA GLN A 72 -10.39 14.32 8.36
C GLN A 72 -10.99 13.71 9.62
N VAL A 73 -10.16 13.20 10.52
CA VAL A 73 -10.63 12.47 11.73
C VAL A 73 -11.59 13.30 12.57
N SER A 74 -11.37 14.63 12.66
CA SER A 74 -12.24 15.56 13.40
C SER A 74 -13.65 15.70 12.86
N ASP A 75 -13.89 15.30 11.59
CA ASP A 75 -15.19 15.45 10.93
C ASP A 75 -16.13 14.27 11.26
N TYR A 76 -15.63 13.28 12.00
CA TYR A 76 -16.36 12.06 12.33
C TYR A 76 -16.47 11.87 13.85
N PRO A 77 -17.61 11.38 14.37
CA PRO A 77 -17.80 11.14 15.80
C PRO A 77 -16.87 10.06 16.36
N HIS A 78 -16.45 9.13 15.53
CA HIS A 78 -15.54 8.04 15.87
C HIS A 78 -14.92 7.43 14.60
N ARG A 79 -13.84 6.66 14.78
CA ARG A 79 -13.09 6.03 13.69
C ARG A 79 -13.95 5.16 12.77
N GLN A 80 -14.90 4.42 13.30
CA GLN A 80 -15.76 3.56 12.48
C GLN A 80 -16.58 4.37 11.47
N ALA A 81 -17.12 5.53 11.88
CA ALA A 81 -17.87 6.41 10.96
C ALA A 81 -16.99 6.91 9.81
N GLN A 82 -15.72 7.25 10.08
CA GLN A 82 -14.74 7.60 9.05
C GLN A 82 -14.48 6.43 8.10
N GLU A 83 -14.23 5.23 8.65
CA GLU A 83 -13.96 4.03 7.87
C GLU A 83 -15.16 3.62 7.00
N GLU A 84 -16.38 3.77 7.51
CA GLU A 84 -17.62 3.53 6.75
C GLU A 84 -17.76 4.51 5.57
N ASP A 85 -17.47 5.79 5.77
CA ASP A 85 -17.50 6.79 4.72
C ASP A 85 -16.42 6.53 3.65
N ILE A 86 -15.24 6.09 4.05
CA ILE A 86 -14.19 5.63 3.12
C ILE A 86 -14.70 4.44 2.29
N LEU A 87 -15.34 3.45 2.90
CA LEU A 87 -15.90 2.30 2.19
C LEU A 87 -17.04 2.69 1.22
N ILE A 88 -17.89 3.64 1.61
CA ILE A 88 -18.95 4.17 0.73
C ILE A 88 -18.30 4.81 -0.50
N TRP A 89 -17.34 5.71 -0.29
CA TRP A 89 -16.61 6.37 -1.37
C TRP A 89 -15.93 5.38 -2.32
N MET A 90 -15.34 4.31 -1.79
CA MET A 90 -14.74 3.27 -2.62
C MET A 90 -15.77 2.50 -3.46
N ARG A 91 -16.94 2.20 -2.90
CA ARG A 91 -18.03 1.54 -3.64
C ARG A 91 -18.57 2.43 -4.76
N GLU A 92 -18.79 3.72 -4.48
CA GLU A 92 -19.24 4.70 -5.48
C GLU A 92 -18.28 4.80 -6.67
N ASN A 93 -16.97 4.73 -6.41
CA ASN A 93 -15.93 4.75 -7.43
C ASN A 93 -15.59 3.36 -8.01
N ARG A 94 -16.33 2.31 -7.60
CA ARG A 94 -16.14 0.93 -8.06
C ARG A 94 -14.70 0.45 -7.88
N VAL A 95 -14.10 0.74 -6.74
CA VAL A 95 -12.72 0.37 -6.41
C VAL A 95 -12.61 -1.16 -6.31
N GLU A 96 -11.60 -1.70 -6.98
CA GLU A 96 -11.28 -3.13 -7.03
C GLU A 96 -9.94 -3.42 -6.31
N LEU A 97 -9.18 -2.38 -5.96
CA LEU A 97 -7.90 -2.47 -5.25
C LEU A 97 -7.67 -1.21 -4.42
N LEU A 98 -7.33 -1.37 -3.15
CA LEU A 98 -6.89 -0.27 -2.29
C LEU A 98 -5.40 -0.33 -2.07
N LEU A 99 -4.72 0.80 -2.28
CA LEU A 99 -3.29 0.98 -2.08
C LEU A 99 -3.04 1.96 -0.92
N LEU A 100 -2.34 1.53 0.11
CA LEU A 100 -1.90 2.38 1.20
C LEU A 100 -0.48 2.87 0.89
N ALA A 101 -0.35 4.17 0.61
CA ALA A 101 0.91 4.80 0.20
C ALA A 101 1.38 5.82 1.24
N GLY A 102 1.84 5.34 2.38
CA GLY A 102 2.16 6.17 3.55
C GLY A 102 0.90 6.69 4.23
N TYR A 103 -0.10 5.85 4.40
CA TYR A 103 -1.29 6.12 5.20
C TYR A 103 -1.01 5.79 6.66
N MET A 104 -1.07 6.82 7.53
CA MET A 104 -0.63 6.72 8.93
C MET A 104 -1.72 6.23 9.90
N LYS A 105 -2.87 5.82 9.39
CA LYS A 105 -3.96 5.25 10.20
C LYS A 105 -4.06 3.75 9.97
N VAL A 106 -4.23 3.02 11.04
CA VAL A 106 -4.52 1.58 10.95
C VAL A 106 -5.97 1.41 10.55
N LEU A 107 -6.27 0.68 9.49
CA LEU A 107 -7.64 0.31 9.12
C LEU A 107 -8.14 -0.79 10.07
N GLY A 108 -9.34 -0.61 10.60
CA GLY A 108 -9.89 -1.54 11.59
C GLY A 108 -10.30 -2.89 11.02
N PRO A 109 -10.40 -3.93 11.87
CA PRO A 109 -10.85 -5.24 11.44
C PRO A 109 -12.20 -5.23 10.72
N ALA A 110 -13.13 -4.35 11.15
CA ALA A 110 -14.42 -4.20 10.50
C ALA A 110 -14.31 -3.68 9.06
N PHE A 111 -13.42 -2.70 8.83
CA PHE A 111 -13.12 -2.20 7.49
C PHE A 111 -12.58 -3.32 6.60
N ILE A 112 -11.58 -4.05 7.07
CA ILE A 112 -10.93 -5.13 6.29
C ILE A 112 -11.93 -6.24 5.94
N ARG A 113 -12.82 -6.62 6.87
CA ARG A 113 -13.87 -7.61 6.59
C ARG A 113 -14.92 -7.14 5.60
N GLN A 114 -15.23 -5.83 5.57
CA GLN A 114 -16.21 -5.24 4.68
C GLN A 114 -15.63 -4.84 3.31
N ALA A 115 -14.32 -4.73 3.21
CA ALA A 115 -13.63 -4.48 1.95
C ALA A 115 -13.75 -5.72 1.05
N ASN A 116 -14.52 -5.61 -0.03
CA ASN A 116 -14.68 -6.67 -1.02
C ASN A 116 -13.57 -6.68 -2.09
N PHE A 117 -12.44 -6.06 -1.76
CA PHE A 117 -11.26 -5.89 -2.62
C PHE A 117 -9.99 -6.06 -1.77
N PRO A 118 -8.87 -6.43 -2.38
CA PRO A 118 -7.58 -6.49 -1.69
C PRO A 118 -7.10 -5.09 -1.27
N VAL A 119 -6.41 -5.07 -0.14
CA VAL A 119 -5.72 -3.88 0.38
C VAL A 119 -4.23 -4.20 0.43
N LEU A 120 -3.41 -3.40 -0.26
CA LEU A 120 -1.95 -3.48 -0.22
C LEU A 120 -1.38 -2.34 0.59
N ASN A 121 -0.36 -2.64 1.37
CA ASN A 121 0.45 -1.66 2.07
C ASN A 121 1.93 -1.81 1.72
N ILE A 122 2.66 -0.70 1.72
CA ILE A 122 4.11 -0.70 1.74
C ILE A 122 4.59 -0.20 3.10
N HIS A 123 5.47 -0.99 3.74
CA HIS A 123 5.98 -0.72 5.07
C HIS A 123 7.51 -0.62 5.03
N PRO A 124 8.13 0.42 5.66
CA PRO A 124 9.56 0.70 5.55
C PRO A 124 10.41 -0.13 6.52
N SER A 125 10.17 -1.44 6.59
CA SER A 125 11.02 -2.41 7.27
C SER A 125 10.91 -3.80 6.62
N LEU A 126 11.79 -4.71 7.00
CA LEU A 126 11.69 -6.14 6.66
C LEU A 126 10.76 -6.84 7.66
N LEU A 127 9.45 -6.77 7.43
CA LEU A 127 8.47 -7.43 8.28
C LEU A 127 8.79 -8.95 8.45
N PRO A 128 8.63 -9.51 9.64
CA PRO A 128 7.90 -8.99 10.79
C PRO A 128 8.71 -8.07 11.72
N ALA A 129 9.93 -7.66 11.36
CA ALA A 129 10.70 -6.72 12.16
C ALA A 129 10.12 -5.30 12.04
N PHE A 130 10.13 -4.57 13.16
CA PHE A 130 9.77 -3.15 13.27
C PHE A 130 8.42 -2.78 12.67
N PRO A 131 7.30 -3.41 13.09
CA PRO A 131 5.96 -3.04 12.65
C PRO A 131 5.55 -1.68 13.23
N GLY A 132 4.51 -1.07 12.64
CA GLY A 132 3.95 0.18 13.11
C GLY A 132 4.73 1.42 12.66
N LEU A 133 4.63 2.48 13.45
CA LEU A 133 5.22 3.78 13.10
C LEU A 133 6.74 3.84 13.40
N GLN A 134 7.44 4.73 12.69
CA GLN A 134 8.87 5.02 12.91
C GLN A 134 9.80 3.80 12.75
N ALA A 135 9.52 2.90 11.81
CA ALA A 135 10.28 1.67 11.60
C ALA A 135 11.78 1.91 11.39
N GLN A 136 12.16 3.00 10.71
CA GLN A 136 13.57 3.37 10.50
C GLN A 136 14.26 3.72 11.82
N ARG A 137 13.59 4.50 12.66
CA ARG A 137 14.08 4.83 14.00
C ARG A 137 14.25 3.58 14.86
N GLN A 138 13.23 2.71 14.86
CA GLN A 138 13.30 1.43 15.58
C GLN A 138 14.51 0.60 15.10
N ALA A 139 14.76 0.53 13.79
CA ALA A 139 15.88 -0.21 13.21
C ALA A 139 17.23 0.35 13.67
N LEU A 140 17.40 1.68 13.67
CA LEU A 140 18.62 2.35 14.14
C LEU A 140 18.84 2.15 15.64
N GLU A 141 17.82 2.35 16.47
CA GLU A 141 17.90 2.17 17.92
C GLU A 141 18.20 0.72 18.31
N TYR A 142 17.69 -0.26 17.55
CA TYR A 142 18.02 -1.68 17.75
C TYR A 142 19.43 -2.04 17.29
N GLY A 143 20.02 -1.27 16.40
CA GLY A 143 21.39 -1.48 15.89
C GLY A 143 21.50 -2.56 14.83
N VAL A 144 20.44 -2.84 14.04
CA VAL A 144 20.48 -3.80 12.93
C VAL A 144 21.45 -3.34 11.84
N LYS A 145 21.99 -4.27 11.09
CA LYS A 145 22.88 -3.99 9.95
C LYS A 145 22.15 -4.02 8.60
N VAL A 146 20.92 -4.53 8.61
CA VAL A 146 20.06 -4.64 7.43
C VAL A 146 18.64 -4.27 7.83
N SER A 147 18.03 -3.38 7.08
CA SER A 147 16.61 -3.05 7.11
C SER A 147 16.05 -3.21 5.69
N GLY A 148 15.00 -2.49 5.32
CA GLY A 148 14.42 -2.55 3.97
C GLY A 148 12.99 -2.12 3.91
N CYS A 149 12.25 -2.62 2.94
CA CYS A 149 10.81 -2.42 2.85
C CYS A 149 10.07 -3.71 2.48
N THR A 150 8.79 -3.73 2.82
CA THR A 150 7.89 -4.86 2.61
C THR A 150 6.60 -4.37 1.96
N VAL A 151 6.20 -5.00 0.84
CA VAL A 151 4.84 -4.90 0.33
C VAL A 151 4.06 -6.13 0.76
N HIS A 152 2.93 -5.91 1.41
CA HIS A 152 2.10 -6.98 1.95
C HIS A 152 0.61 -6.71 1.75
N LEU A 153 -0.18 -7.77 1.76
CA LEU A 153 -1.63 -7.67 1.90
C LEU A 153 -1.96 -7.23 3.34
N VAL A 154 -2.91 -6.33 3.49
CA VAL A 154 -3.39 -5.92 4.81
C VAL A 154 -4.40 -6.93 5.31
N ASP A 155 -4.22 -7.39 6.54
CA ASP A 155 -5.16 -8.20 7.29
C ASP A 155 -5.67 -7.45 8.55
N GLU A 156 -6.32 -8.14 9.47
CA GLU A 156 -6.90 -7.52 10.67
C GLU A 156 -5.84 -7.13 11.73
N GLY A 157 -4.60 -7.59 11.58
CA GLY A 157 -3.49 -7.25 12.47
C GLY A 157 -2.67 -6.06 11.99
N LEU A 158 -1.75 -5.60 12.84
CA LEU A 158 -0.83 -4.52 12.48
C LEU A 158 0.35 -5.09 11.69
N ASP A 159 0.48 -4.66 10.44
CA ASP A 159 1.57 -5.05 9.51
C ASP A 159 1.84 -6.56 9.48
N SER A 160 0.78 -7.36 9.70
CA SER A 160 0.89 -8.81 9.91
C SER A 160 0.46 -9.64 8.70
N GLY A 161 -0.05 -9.05 7.66
CA GLY A 161 -0.60 -9.75 6.51
C GLY A 161 0.45 -10.45 5.62
N PRO A 162 0.00 -11.26 4.65
CA PRO A 162 0.87 -11.99 3.75
C PRO A 162 1.80 -11.08 2.95
N ILE A 163 3.09 -11.39 2.97
CA ILE A 163 4.13 -10.64 2.27
C ILE A 163 4.11 -11.01 0.79
N ILE A 164 4.10 -9.99 -0.07
CA ILE A 164 4.18 -10.14 -1.53
C ILE A 164 5.63 -10.00 -1.99
N LEU A 165 6.26 -8.88 -1.67
CA LEU A 165 7.66 -8.60 -1.98
C LEU A 165 8.37 -7.95 -0.79
N GLN A 166 9.64 -8.25 -0.67
CA GLN A 166 10.54 -7.57 0.27
C GLN A 166 11.86 -7.28 -0.41
N GLU A 167 12.49 -6.18 -0.01
CA GLU A 167 13.85 -5.88 -0.44
C GLU A 167 14.67 -5.28 0.70
N ALA A 168 15.90 -5.78 0.82
CA ALA A 168 16.84 -5.40 1.87
C ALA A 168 17.63 -4.15 1.51
N VAL A 169 17.87 -3.32 2.53
CA VAL A 169 18.70 -2.12 2.48
C VAL A 169 19.73 -2.17 3.61
N LEU A 170 20.99 -1.91 3.32
CA LEU A 170 22.04 -1.84 4.34
C LEU A 170 21.81 -0.63 5.26
N VAL A 171 22.03 -0.84 6.55
CA VAL A 171 22.11 0.23 7.54
C VAL A 171 23.60 0.55 7.73
N LEU A 172 23.98 1.77 7.39
CA LEU A 172 25.35 2.25 7.47
C LEU A 172 25.67 2.79 8.88
N PRO A 173 26.94 2.76 9.33
CA PRO A 173 27.30 3.22 10.67
C PRO A 173 26.92 4.68 10.97
N GLU A 174 26.96 5.54 9.95
CA GLU A 174 26.65 6.97 10.07
C GLU A 174 25.19 7.31 9.73
N ASP A 175 24.32 6.31 9.57
CA ASP A 175 22.93 6.61 9.18
C ASP A 175 22.18 7.40 10.26
N THR A 176 21.52 8.44 9.80
CA THR A 176 20.40 9.08 10.52
C THR A 176 19.08 8.46 10.10
N GLU A 177 18.00 8.77 10.82
CA GLU A 177 16.66 8.34 10.44
C GLU A 177 16.33 8.79 9.00
N GLU A 178 16.72 10.02 8.65
CA GLU A 178 16.46 10.62 7.33
C GLU A 178 17.24 9.92 6.22
N SER A 179 18.53 9.63 6.42
CA SER A 179 19.37 9.00 5.40
C SER A 179 18.93 7.56 5.14
N LEU A 180 18.61 6.81 6.19
CA LEU A 180 18.07 5.46 6.06
C LEU A 180 16.69 5.48 5.40
N ALA A 181 15.80 6.41 5.82
CA ALA A 181 14.48 6.56 5.23
C ALA A 181 14.55 6.89 3.73
N GLN A 182 15.47 7.77 3.32
CA GLN A 182 15.68 8.12 1.92
C GLN A 182 16.11 6.90 1.10
N ARG A 183 17.05 6.12 1.60
CA ARG A 183 17.56 4.91 0.92
C ARG A 183 16.47 3.82 0.81
N ILE A 184 15.67 3.64 1.85
CA ILE A 184 14.50 2.73 1.81
C ILE A 184 13.47 3.22 0.80
N LEU A 185 13.20 4.53 0.77
CA LEU A 185 12.21 5.14 -0.12
C LEU A 185 12.55 4.93 -1.61
N GLU A 186 13.85 4.96 -1.98
CA GLU A 186 14.29 4.66 -3.35
C GLU A 186 13.92 3.22 -3.77
N VAL A 187 14.01 2.29 -2.82
CA VAL A 187 13.58 0.91 -3.05
C VAL A 187 12.06 0.81 -3.10
N GLU A 188 11.35 1.48 -2.21
CA GLU A 188 9.88 1.50 -2.19
C GLU A 188 9.29 1.95 -3.52
N HIS A 189 9.87 2.99 -4.14
CA HIS A 189 9.37 3.56 -5.40
C HIS A 189 9.41 2.58 -6.58
N ARG A 190 10.24 1.56 -6.54
CA ARG A 190 10.26 0.50 -7.57
C ARG A 190 9.56 -0.78 -7.11
N LEU A 191 9.65 -1.12 -5.84
CA LEU A 191 9.09 -2.36 -5.30
C LEU A 191 7.55 -2.30 -5.23
N TYR A 192 6.99 -1.13 -4.89
CA TYR A 192 5.55 -0.99 -4.73
C TYR A 192 4.79 -1.11 -6.06
N PRO A 193 5.14 -0.37 -7.14
CA PRO A 193 4.53 -0.60 -8.44
C PRO A 193 4.71 -2.03 -8.95
N GLU A 194 5.87 -2.66 -8.71
CA GLU A 194 6.11 -4.05 -9.11
C GLU A 194 5.16 -5.03 -8.41
N ALA A 195 4.98 -4.90 -7.11
CA ALA A 195 4.04 -5.73 -6.35
C ALA A 195 2.59 -5.55 -6.82
N VAL A 196 2.19 -4.30 -7.09
CA VAL A 196 0.86 -3.98 -7.65
C VAL A 196 0.70 -4.63 -9.03
N ARG A 197 1.71 -4.52 -9.89
CA ARG A 197 1.70 -5.13 -11.21
C ARG A 197 1.56 -6.65 -11.14
N MET A 198 2.31 -7.29 -10.26
CA MET A 198 2.23 -8.74 -10.04
C MET A 198 0.84 -9.16 -9.58
N MET A 199 0.22 -8.38 -8.69
CA MET A 199 -1.12 -8.64 -8.21
C MET A 199 -2.15 -8.56 -9.33
N VAL A 200 -2.15 -7.46 -10.08
CA VAL A 200 -3.12 -7.21 -11.15
C VAL A 200 -3.00 -8.23 -12.27
N LEU A 201 -1.79 -8.67 -12.59
CA LEU A 201 -1.53 -9.69 -13.60
C LEU A 201 -1.76 -11.12 -13.11
N GLY A 202 -2.14 -11.30 -11.83
CA GLY A 202 -2.35 -12.62 -11.24
C GLY A 202 -1.08 -13.48 -11.20
N LYS A 203 0.09 -12.83 -11.08
CA LYS A 203 1.42 -13.49 -11.08
C LYS A 203 1.82 -14.04 -9.71
N PHE A 204 0.89 -14.26 -8.82
CA PHE A 204 1.16 -14.95 -7.56
C PHE A 204 0.00 -15.83 -7.11
N LYS A 205 0.33 -16.85 -6.34
CA LYS A 205 -0.63 -17.72 -5.66
C LYS A 205 -0.44 -17.60 -4.15
N ARG A 206 -1.53 -17.33 -3.45
CA ARG A 206 -1.54 -17.30 -1.99
C ARG A 206 -2.00 -18.65 -1.44
N THR A 207 -1.25 -19.18 -0.47
CA THR A 207 -1.64 -20.36 0.32
C THR A 207 -1.42 -20.05 1.79
N GLY A 208 -2.51 -19.73 2.52
CA GLY A 208 -2.43 -19.23 3.88
C GLY A 208 -1.69 -17.89 3.95
N ARG A 209 -0.55 -17.85 4.64
CA ARG A 209 0.34 -16.68 4.72
C ARG A 209 1.40 -16.63 3.64
N SER A 210 1.63 -17.74 2.94
CA SER A 210 2.65 -17.81 1.90
C SER A 210 2.11 -17.25 0.59
N VAL A 211 2.90 -16.41 -0.05
CA VAL A 211 2.69 -15.92 -1.42
C VAL A 211 3.81 -16.46 -2.29
N GLN A 212 3.44 -17.24 -3.30
CA GLN A 212 4.36 -17.78 -4.28
C GLN A 212 4.24 -16.99 -5.59
N ILE A 213 5.36 -16.47 -6.06
CA ILE A 213 5.43 -15.80 -7.35
C ILE A 213 5.35 -16.88 -8.44
N LEU A 214 4.39 -16.72 -9.35
CA LEU A 214 4.26 -17.60 -10.51
C LEU A 214 5.25 -17.11 -11.58
N GLN A 215 6.31 -17.88 -11.80
CA GLN A 215 7.20 -17.66 -12.95
C GLN A 215 6.40 -17.89 -14.24
N GLN A 216 6.56 -17.00 -15.23
CA GLN A 216 6.08 -17.30 -16.56
C GLN A 216 6.90 -18.50 -17.07
N GLU A 217 6.26 -19.61 -17.41
CA GLU A 217 6.89 -20.58 -18.28
C GLU A 217 7.23 -19.83 -19.58
N VAL A 218 8.52 -19.72 -19.85
CA VAL A 218 9.01 -19.22 -21.14
C VAL A 218 8.68 -20.33 -22.15
N VAL A 219 7.61 -20.12 -22.90
CA VAL A 219 7.27 -20.93 -24.06
C VAL A 219 8.06 -20.45 -25.26
#